data_ff9001f5ea278ac136ca8d61825a8942
#
_entry.id   ff9001f5ea278ac136ca8d61825a8942
#
_cell.length_a   1.000
_cell.length_b   1.000
_cell.length_c   1.000
_cell.angle_alpha   90.00
_cell.angle_beta   90.00
_cell.angle_gamma   90.00
#
_symmetry.space_group_name_H-M   'P 1'
#
loop_
_entity.id
_entity.type
_entity.pdbx_description
1 polymer ?
#
loop_
_entity_poly.entity_id
_entity_poly.type
_entity_poly.pdbx_seq_one_letter_code
_entity_poly.pdbx_strand_id
1 'polypeptide(L)'
;MKDVYAQIMRGRGYRQEWQKEPYIFTRRTGEECYVVMLLERPAQPELLNRKRQQLEQYYGIQGYIRIYQLCILIQPNGMFSEGCLQLVNTSTNVWLYAEDQKRMFCYENQPLEFDGLSGAFDHISSSDGCRQALFTCKSAPWVTLGLILINAGCFFIPILLGQYDVWIRAGMDSRELVFGQGQIYRLFTSMFLHGGWDHLLNNMLVLAVLGMYLEPVLGHLRYTGIYLLSGIGAA
;
A
#
# COMPACT_ATOMS: atom_id res chain seq x y z
N MET A 1 3.51 -1.95 -26.42
CA MET A 1 3.53 -2.97 -25.34
C MET A 1 4.89 -3.66 -25.35
N LYS A 2 5.55 -3.79 -24.21
CA LYS A 2 6.83 -4.50 -24.14
C LYS A 2 6.59 -6.00 -24.40
N ASP A 3 7.44 -6.62 -25.21
CA ASP A 3 7.33 -8.05 -25.58
C ASP A 3 7.30 -8.98 -24.35
N VAL A 4 7.83 -8.52 -23.22
CA VAL A 4 7.83 -9.24 -21.94
C VAL A 4 6.43 -9.60 -21.47
N TYR A 5 5.47 -8.67 -21.51
CA TYR A 5 4.08 -8.96 -21.06
C TYR A 5 3.38 -9.94 -21.99
N ALA A 6 3.59 -9.79 -23.31
CA ALA A 6 3.07 -10.74 -24.28
C ALA A 6 3.65 -12.15 -24.08
N GLN A 7 4.93 -12.24 -23.71
CA GLN A 7 5.58 -13.52 -23.44
C GLN A 7 5.02 -14.18 -22.17
N ILE A 8 4.79 -13.41 -21.10
CA ILE A 8 4.17 -13.91 -19.87
C ILE A 8 2.78 -14.47 -20.16
N MET A 9 1.95 -13.68 -20.85
CA MET A 9 0.60 -14.09 -21.20
C MET A 9 0.59 -15.36 -22.06
N ARG A 10 1.47 -15.45 -23.06
CA ARG A 10 1.63 -16.65 -23.89
C ARG A 10 2.09 -17.86 -23.08
N GLY A 11 3.03 -17.67 -22.12
CA GLY A 11 3.51 -18.73 -21.22
C GLY A 11 2.41 -19.32 -20.33
N ARG A 12 1.32 -18.58 -20.12
CA ARG A 12 0.12 -19.04 -19.40
C ARG A 12 -1.02 -19.49 -20.32
N GLY A 13 -0.75 -19.64 -21.61
CA GLY A 13 -1.73 -20.13 -22.59
C GLY A 13 -2.69 -19.07 -23.14
N TYR A 14 -2.43 -17.79 -22.84
CA TYR A 14 -3.20 -16.70 -23.43
C TYR A 14 -2.77 -16.39 -24.86
N ARG A 15 -3.73 -16.09 -25.72
CA ARG A 15 -3.50 -15.60 -27.07
C ARG A 15 -3.82 -14.12 -27.15
N GLN A 16 -2.95 -13.36 -27.79
CA GLN A 16 -3.20 -11.93 -28.03
C GLN A 16 -4.16 -11.79 -29.22
N GLU A 17 -5.30 -11.14 -28.99
CA GLU A 17 -6.27 -10.87 -30.04
C GLU A 17 -6.16 -9.45 -30.59
N TRP A 18 -5.87 -8.48 -29.74
CA TRP A 18 -5.73 -7.08 -30.16
C TRP A 18 -4.32 -6.57 -29.91
N GLN A 19 -3.76 -5.94 -30.96
CA GLN A 19 -2.39 -5.43 -30.95
C GLN A 19 -2.30 -3.94 -30.61
N LYS A 20 -3.45 -3.27 -30.37
CA LYS A 20 -3.51 -1.86 -29.97
C LYS A 20 -4.12 -1.76 -28.58
N GLU A 21 -3.79 -0.67 -27.86
CA GLU A 21 -4.32 -0.41 -26.53
C GLU A 21 -5.86 -0.19 -26.55
N PRO A 22 -6.62 -0.82 -25.68
CA PRO A 22 -6.22 -1.86 -24.72
C PRO A 22 -5.77 -3.15 -25.42
N TYR A 23 -4.64 -3.70 -24.98
CA TYR A 23 -4.18 -4.99 -25.49
C TYR A 23 -5.02 -6.09 -24.88
N ILE A 24 -5.68 -6.90 -25.71
CA ILE A 24 -6.59 -7.97 -25.28
C ILE A 24 -5.91 -9.31 -25.43
N PHE A 25 -5.89 -10.07 -24.35
CA PHE A 25 -5.41 -11.44 -24.29
C PHE A 25 -6.55 -12.35 -23.84
N THR A 26 -6.67 -13.51 -24.45
CA THR A 26 -7.73 -14.46 -24.13
C THR A 26 -7.18 -15.86 -23.93
N ARG A 27 -7.73 -16.55 -22.93
CA ARG A 27 -7.57 -18.00 -22.76
C ARG A 27 -8.95 -18.65 -22.73
N ARG A 28 -9.13 -19.68 -23.52
CA ARG A 28 -10.41 -20.36 -23.73
C ARG A 28 -10.30 -21.78 -23.18
N THR A 29 -11.21 -22.16 -22.31
CA THR A 29 -11.21 -23.46 -21.65
C THR A 29 -12.66 -23.97 -21.60
N GLY A 30 -13.04 -24.86 -22.52
CA GLY A 30 -14.41 -25.33 -22.62
C GLY A 30 -15.40 -24.19 -22.86
N GLU A 31 -16.36 -24.04 -21.96
CA GLU A 31 -17.39 -22.97 -22.00
C GLU A 31 -16.95 -21.67 -21.32
N GLU A 32 -15.73 -21.60 -20.82
CA GLU A 32 -15.19 -20.44 -20.11
C GLU A 32 -14.20 -19.67 -20.99
N CYS A 33 -14.28 -18.35 -20.92
CA CYS A 33 -13.36 -17.45 -21.58
C CYS A 33 -12.77 -16.47 -20.56
N TYR A 34 -11.45 -16.50 -20.41
CA TYR A 34 -10.71 -15.57 -19.58
C TYR A 34 -10.15 -14.46 -20.47
N VAL A 35 -10.54 -13.23 -20.18
CA VAL A 35 -10.15 -12.04 -20.95
C VAL A 35 -9.32 -11.12 -20.08
N VAL A 36 -8.10 -10.83 -20.50
CA VAL A 36 -7.21 -9.90 -19.82
C VAL A 36 -6.95 -8.69 -20.69
N MET A 37 -7.25 -7.52 -20.16
CA MET A 37 -6.96 -6.24 -20.79
C MET A 37 -5.72 -5.64 -20.16
N LEU A 38 -4.69 -5.36 -20.95
CA LEU A 38 -3.52 -4.60 -20.51
C LEU A 38 -3.64 -3.15 -20.99
N LEU A 39 -3.48 -2.21 -20.06
CA LEU A 39 -3.52 -0.78 -20.29
C LEU A 39 -2.20 -0.15 -19.81
N GLU A 40 -1.62 0.74 -20.61
CA GLU A 40 -0.44 1.53 -20.24
C GLU A 40 -0.84 2.90 -19.66
N ARG A 41 -2.10 3.31 -19.88
CA ARG A 41 -2.65 4.56 -19.37
C ARG A 41 -3.97 4.31 -18.64
N PRO A 42 -4.26 5.06 -17.55
CA PRO A 42 -5.54 4.95 -16.87
C PRO A 42 -6.66 5.37 -17.83
N ALA A 43 -7.68 4.51 -17.95
CA ALA A 43 -8.89 4.82 -18.68
C ALA A 43 -9.95 5.40 -17.73
N GLN A 44 -10.87 6.18 -18.27
CA GLN A 44 -12.06 6.57 -17.50
C GLN A 44 -12.89 5.33 -17.17
N PRO A 45 -13.45 5.23 -15.93
CA PRO A 45 -14.21 4.05 -15.50
C PRO A 45 -15.38 3.68 -16.45
N GLU A 46 -16.06 4.69 -16.99
CA GLU A 46 -17.17 4.50 -17.92
C GLU A 46 -16.71 3.87 -19.24
N LEU A 47 -15.55 4.29 -19.73
CA LEU A 47 -14.97 3.74 -20.96
C LEU A 47 -14.53 2.28 -20.76
N LEU A 48 -13.93 1.96 -19.61
CA LEU A 48 -13.57 0.59 -19.27
C LEU A 48 -14.81 -0.29 -19.16
N ASN A 49 -15.87 0.18 -18.51
CA ASN A 49 -17.11 -0.57 -18.37
C ASN A 49 -17.80 -0.83 -19.73
N ARG A 50 -17.86 0.19 -20.60
CA ARG A 50 -18.36 0.00 -21.97
C ARG A 50 -17.55 -1.05 -22.73
N LYS A 51 -16.22 -1.03 -22.56
CA LYS A 51 -15.35 -2.00 -23.22
C LYS A 51 -15.58 -3.42 -22.71
N ARG A 52 -15.76 -3.58 -21.41
CA ARG A 52 -16.11 -4.85 -20.78
C ARG A 52 -17.43 -5.42 -21.33
N GLN A 53 -18.46 -4.60 -21.41
CA GLN A 53 -19.75 -5.01 -21.98
C GLN A 53 -19.64 -5.44 -23.45
N GLN A 54 -18.84 -4.71 -24.24
CA GLN A 54 -18.58 -5.09 -25.64
C GLN A 54 -17.88 -6.45 -25.75
N LEU A 55 -16.89 -6.72 -24.89
CA LEU A 55 -16.19 -8.00 -24.87
C LEU A 55 -17.09 -9.14 -24.40
N GLU A 56 -17.92 -8.89 -23.40
CA GLU A 56 -18.89 -9.86 -22.89
C GLU A 56 -19.92 -10.26 -23.98
N GLN A 57 -20.47 -9.27 -24.69
CA GLN A 57 -21.34 -9.54 -25.83
C GLN A 57 -20.61 -10.29 -26.95
N TYR A 58 -19.41 -9.86 -27.30
CA TYR A 58 -18.63 -10.49 -28.38
C TYR A 58 -18.33 -11.97 -28.11
N TYR A 59 -17.87 -12.32 -26.90
CA TYR A 59 -17.57 -13.69 -26.52
C TYR A 59 -18.85 -14.49 -26.22
N GLY A 60 -19.91 -13.87 -25.71
CA GLY A 60 -21.22 -14.51 -25.54
C GLY A 60 -21.83 -14.99 -26.85
N ILE A 61 -21.72 -14.19 -27.92
CA ILE A 61 -22.15 -14.59 -29.27
C ILE A 61 -21.33 -15.80 -29.82
N GLN A 62 -20.08 -15.95 -29.39
CA GLN A 62 -19.23 -17.09 -29.75
C GLN A 62 -19.54 -18.37 -28.95
N GLY A 63 -20.53 -18.33 -28.04
CA GLY A 63 -21.02 -19.48 -27.30
C GLY A 63 -20.35 -19.73 -25.96
N TYR A 64 -19.57 -18.75 -25.43
CA TYR A 64 -19.01 -18.87 -24.08
C TYR A 64 -20.08 -18.50 -23.04
N ILE A 65 -20.28 -19.38 -22.04
CA ILE A 65 -21.29 -19.22 -21.00
C ILE A 65 -20.73 -18.35 -19.84
N ARG A 66 -19.44 -18.50 -19.57
CA ARG A 66 -18.76 -17.77 -18.48
C ARG A 66 -17.61 -16.97 -19.05
N ILE A 67 -17.67 -15.64 -18.87
CA ILE A 67 -16.65 -14.71 -19.35
C ILE A 67 -16.09 -13.99 -18.14
N TYR A 68 -14.84 -14.30 -17.80
CA TYR A 68 -14.09 -13.66 -16.72
C TYR A 68 -13.22 -12.57 -17.32
N GLN A 69 -13.23 -11.38 -16.71
CA GLN A 69 -12.49 -10.25 -17.25
C GLN A 69 -11.61 -9.64 -16.15
N LEU A 70 -10.34 -9.39 -16.48
CA LEU A 70 -9.37 -8.69 -15.64
C LEU A 70 -8.77 -7.53 -16.43
N CYS A 71 -8.59 -6.40 -15.80
CA CYS A 71 -7.84 -5.28 -16.32
C CYS A 71 -6.52 -5.14 -15.53
N ILE A 72 -5.39 -5.13 -16.22
CA ILE A 72 -4.09 -4.86 -15.61
C ILE A 72 -3.58 -3.54 -16.15
N LEU A 73 -3.43 -2.56 -15.27
CA LEU A 73 -2.90 -1.25 -15.58
C LEU A 73 -1.40 -1.23 -15.29
N ILE A 74 -0.59 -1.10 -16.32
CA ILE A 74 0.87 -1.09 -16.24
C ILE A 74 1.33 0.35 -16.09
N GLN A 75 2.04 0.65 -15.02
CA GLN A 75 2.61 1.96 -14.76
C GLN A 75 4.14 1.89 -14.73
N PRO A 76 4.83 2.78 -15.46
CA PRO A 76 6.30 2.75 -15.51
C PRO A 76 6.95 3.10 -14.17
N ASN A 77 6.29 3.93 -13.39
CA ASN A 77 6.76 4.38 -12.08
C ASN A 77 5.79 3.92 -11.00
N GLY A 78 6.30 3.54 -9.82
CA GLY A 78 5.48 3.08 -8.68
C GLY A 78 4.58 4.16 -8.06
N MET A 79 4.57 5.37 -8.60
CA MET A 79 3.62 6.41 -8.23
C MET A 79 2.36 6.30 -9.10
N PHE A 80 1.30 5.77 -8.53
CA PHE A 80 0.00 5.70 -9.21
C PHE A 80 -0.65 7.08 -9.23
N SER A 81 -1.06 7.52 -10.43
CA SER A 81 -1.81 8.76 -10.59
C SER A 81 -3.19 8.66 -9.94
N GLU A 82 -3.80 9.81 -9.66
CA GLU A 82 -5.17 9.87 -9.12
C GLU A 82 -6.17 9.11 -10.01
N GLY A 83 -6.01 9.17 -11.33
CA GLY A 83 -6.83 8.40 -12.26
C GLY A 83 -6.67 6.87 -12.11
N CYS A 84 -5.48 6.37 -11.76
CA CYS A 84 -5.28 4.95 -11.47
C CYS A 84 -6.03 4.54 -10.20
N LEU A 85 -5.95 5.35 -9.15
CA LEU A 85 -6.60 5.09 -7.87
C LEU A 85 -8.12 5.17 -8.02
N GLN A 86 -8.63 6.16 -8.75
CA GLN A 86 -10.05 6.27 -9.05
C GLN A 86 -10.57 5.04 -9.80
N LEU A 87 -9.83 4.56 -10.81
CA LEU A 87 -10.22 3.38 -11.59
C LEU A 87 -10.34 2.14 -10.71
N VAL A 88 -9.36 1.90 -9.82
CA VAL A 88 -9.36 0.75 -8.91
C VAL A 88 -10.48 0.84 -7.88
N ASN A 89 -10.79 2.03 -7.37
CA ASN A 89 -11.84 2.23 -6.37
C ASN A 89 -13.25 2.11 -6.95
N THR A 90 -13.44 2.45 -8.24
CA THR A 90 -14.76 2.48 -8.88
C THR A 90 -15.06 1.26 -9.76
N SER A 91 -14.04 0.46 -10.07
CA SER A 91 -14.16 -0.70 -10.94
C SER A 91 -13.69 -1.97 -10.22
N THR A 92 -14.33 -3.11 -10.50
CA THR A 92 -13.91 -4.44 -10.04
C THR A 92 -12.93 -5.07 -11.02
N ASN A 93 -12.16 -6.07 -10.58
CA ASN A 93 -11.21 -6.83 -11.41
C ASN A 93 -10.19 -5.91 -12.11
N VAL A 94 -9.54 -5.04 -11.34
CA VAL A 94 -8.47 -4.14 -11.80
C VAL A 94 -7.23 -4.34 -10.94
N TRP A 95 -6.13 -4.72 -11.56
CA TRP A 95 -4.82 -4.81 -10.93
C TRP A 95 -3.93 -3.68 -11.41
N LEU A 96 -3.05 -3.20 -10.54
CA LEU A 96 -2.01 -2.23 -10.89
C LEU A 96 -0.65 -2.93 -10.89
N TYR A 97 0.13 -2.73 -11.94
CA TYR A 97 1.49 -3.25 -12.03
C TYR A 97 2.49 -2.09 -12.14
N ALA A 98 3.39 -1.98 -11.16
CA ALA A 98 4.49 -1.02 -11.16
C ALA A 98 5.73 -1.66 -11.81
N GLU A 99 6.11 -1.13 -12.97
CA GLU A 99 7.17 -1.70 -13.80
C GLU A 99 8.58 -1.51 -13.20
N ASP A 100 8.82 -0.36 -12.56
CA ASP A 100 10.06 -0.03 -11.87
C ASP A 100 10.31 -0.90 -10.64
N GLN A 101 9.22 -1.24 -9.92
CA GLN A 101 9.25 -2.07 -8.72
C GLN A 101 9.05 -3.55 -9.03
N LYS A 102 8.67 -3.89 -10.28
CA LYS A 102 8.28 -5.23 -10.71
C LYS A 102 7.24 -5.86 -9.77
N ARG A 103 6.24 -5.10 -9.38
CA ARG A 103 5.25 -5.50 -8.38
C ARG A 103 3.83 -5.30 -8.86
N MET A 104 2.99 -6.29 -8.51
CA MET A 104 1.55 -6.21 -8.64
C MET A 104 0.95 -5.62 -7.37
N PHE A 105 0.03 -4.67 -7.53
CA PHE A 105 -0.76 -4.08 -6.46
C PHE A 105 -2.21 -4.47 -6.67
N CYS A 106 -2.76 -5.15 -5.66
CA CYS A 106 -4.15 -5.57 -5.61
C CYS A 106 -4.81 -4.91 -4.41
N TYR A 107 -5.88 -4.18 -4.62
CA TYR A 107 -6.62 -3.51 -3.55
C TYR A 107 -7.65 -4.47 -2.93
N GLU A 108 -8.13 -4.17 -1.71
CA GLU A 108 -9.03 -5.05 -0.94
C GLU A 108 -10.33 -5.42 -1.68
N ASN A 109 -10.82 -4.54 -2.56
CA ASN A 109 -12.02 -4.76 -3.36
C ASN A 109 -11.76 -5.52 -4.68
N GLN A 110 -10.54 -5.99 -4.91
CA GLN A 110 -10.12 -6.67 -6.13
C GLN A 110 -9.81 -8.14 -5.87
N PRO A 111 -9.99 -9.03 -6.88
CA PRO A 111 -9.62 -10.42 -6.72
C PRO A 111 -8.11 -10.57 -6.55
N LEU A 112 -7.69 -11.38 -5.59
CA LEU A 112 -6.27 -11.67 -5.32
C LEU A 112 -5.68 -12.63 -6.36
N GLU A 113 -6.52 -13.41 -6.99
CA GLU A 113 -6.15 -14.42 -7.97
C GLU A 113 -7.07 -14.34 -9.20
N PHE A 114 -6.49 -14.51 -10.36
CA PHE A 114 -7.19 -14.59 -11.62
C PHE A 114 -6.44 -15.54 -12.54
N ASP A 115 -6.95 -16.76 -12.67
CA ASP A 115 -6.47 -17.76 -13.63
C ASP A 115 -4.95 -18.08 -13.56
N GLY A 116 -4.37 -18.06 -12.35
CA GLY A 116 -2.94 -18.29 -12.11
C GLY A 116 -2.03 -17.12 -12.51
N LEU A 117 -2.59 -15.94 -12.82
CA LEU A 117 -1.80 -14.80 -13.30
C LEU A 117 -1.08 -14.06 -12.17
N SER A 118 -1.55 -14.09 -10.94
CA SER A 118 -0.87 -13.45 -9.82
C SER A 118 0.58 -13.93 -9.71
N GLY A 119 0.81 -15.24 -9.71
CA GLY A 119 2.13 -15.84 -9.71
C GLY A 119 2.96 -15.62 -10.99
N ALA A 120 2.32 -15.36 -12.14
CA ALA A 120 3.02 -15.16 -13.40
C ALA A 120 3.73 -13.80 -13.48
N PHE A 121 3.12 -12.77 -12.91
CA PHE A 121 3.72 -11.44 -12.83
C PHE A 121 4.77 -11.35 -11.72
N ASP A 122 4.67 -12.15 -10.66
CA ASP A 122 5.69 -12.26 -9.61
C ASP A 122 7.00 -12.88 -10.13
N HIS A 123 6.94 -13.74 -11.14
CA HIS A 123 8.14 -14.32 -11.76
C HIS A 123 9.00 -13.33 -12.55
N ILE A 124 8.49 -12.16 -12.93
CA ILE A 124 9.33 -11.06 -13.42
C ILE A 124 10.20 -10.49 -12.29
N SER A 125 9.78 -10.68 -11.04
CA SER A 125 10.47 -10.20 -9.84
C SER A 125 11.52 -11.18 -9.30
N SER A 126 11.46 -12.43 -9.66
CA SER A 126 12.25 -13.48 -8.98
C SER A 126 13.48 -13.90 -9.74
N SER A 127 14.53 -13.09 -9.68
CA SER A 127 15.85 -13.63 -9.35
C SER A 127 16.11 -13.71 -7.83
N ASP A 128 15.21 -13.19 -6.97
CA ASP A 128 15.30 -13.36 -5.52
C ASP A 128 13.91 -13.60 -4.93
N GLY A 129 13.77 -14.79 -4.32
CA GLY A 129 12.52 -15.26 -3.78
C GLY A 129 11.85 -14.30 -2.79
N CYS A 130 10.58 -14.04 -3.02
CA CYS A 130 9.65 -13.76 -1.93
C CYS A 130 8.21 -14.07 -2.35
N ARG A 131 7.68 -15.16 -1.82
CA ARG A 131 6.25 -15.37 -1.66
C ARG A 131 5.77 -14.38 -0.60
N GLN A 132 5.07 -13.33 -1.01
CA GLN A 132 4.12 -12.62 -0.15
C GLN A 132 3.49 -11.48 -0.96
N ALA A 133 2.46 -11.78 -1.73
CA ALA A 133 1.48 -10.81 -2.15
C ALA A 133 0.47 -10.70 -1.02
N LEU A 134 0.57 -9.68 -0.27
CA LEU A 134 -0.40 -9.00 0.58
C LEU A 134 0.39 -8.24 1.63
N PHE A 135 0.41 -6.92 1.54
CA PHE A 135 1.08 -6.05 2.51
C PHE A 135 2.61 -6.23 2.65
N THR A 136 3.36 -6.18 1.58
CA THR A 136 4.79 -5.90 1.74
C THR A 136 5.12 -4.52 1.23
N CYS A 137 4.88 -3.56 2.06
CA CYS A 137 5.66 -2.35 2.05
C CYS A 137 7.14 -2.70 2.16
N LYS A 138 7.93 -2.17 1.25
CA LYS A 138 9.34 -2.51 1.02
C LYS A 138 10.30 -2.04 2.11
N SER A 139 9.80 -1.50 3.20
CA SER A 139 10.61 -1.08 4.34
C SER A 139 10.03 -1.62 5.64
N ALA A 140 10.85 -2.35 6.38
CA ALA A 140 10.51 -2.67 7.76
C ALA A 140 10.21 -1.36 8.51
N PRO A 141 9.27 -1.34 9.45
CA PRO A 141 8.86 -0.13 10.17
C PRO A 141 9.91 0.30 11.20
N TRP A 142 11.12 0.62 10.72
CA TRP A 142 12.27 0.95 11.58
C TRP A 142 12.05 2.20 12.41
N VAL A 143 11.35 3.21 11.86
CA VAL A 143 11.02 4.43 12.58
C VAL A 143 10.05 4.13 13.71
N THR A 144 9.00 3.35 13.43
CA THR A 144 8.03 2.90 14.44
C THR A 144 8.71 2.15 15.57
N LEU A 145 9.58 1.19 15.25
CA LEU A 145 10.35 0.45 16.26
C LEU A 145 11.27 1.38 17.07
N GLY A 146 11.97 2.29 16.40
CA GLY A 146 12.81 3.30 17.04
C GLY A 146 12.02 4.19 17.99
N LEU A 147 10.85 4.67 17.55
CA LEU A 147 9.98 5.50 18.38
C LEU A 147 9.45 4.73 19.61
N ILE A 148 9.07 3.47 19.46
CA ILE A 148 8.67 2.62 20.59
C ILE A 148 9.82 2.47 21.59
N LEU A 149 11.03 2.19 21.11
CA LEU A 149 12.22 2.05 21.97
C LEU A 149 12.57 3.35 22.69
N ILE A 150 12.47 4.50 22.01
CA ILE A 150 12.71 5.82 22.63
C ILE A 150 11.69 6.08 23.72
N ASN A 151 10.40 5.88 23.45
CA ASN A 151 9.33 6.09 24.43
C ASN A 151 9.47 5.15 25.64
N ALA A 152 9.73 3.87 25.40
CA ALA A 152 10.02 2.92 26.46
C ALA A 152 11.26 3.33 27.28
N GLY A 153 12.34 3.73 26.62
CA GLY A 153 13.55 4.23 27.28
C GLY A 153 13.29 5.45 28.16
N CYS A 154 12.57 6.45 27.64
CA CYS A 154 12.20 7.65 28.38
C CYS A 154 11.32 7.36 29.61
N PHE A 155 10.59 6.25 29.61
CA PHE A 155 9.78 5.83 30.76
C PHE A 155 10.58 4.99 31.75
N PHE A 156 11.27 3.93 31.26
CA PHE A 156 11.93 2.96 32.14
C PHE A 156 13.24 3.47 32.76
N ILE A 157 14.06 4.20 31.99
CA ILE A 157 15.36 4.66 32.49
C ILE A 157 15.22 5.55 33.73
N PRO A 158 14.33 6.57 33.74
CA PRO A 158 14.13 7.39 34.94
C PRO A 158 13.59 6.61 36.14
N ILE A 159 12.74 5.60 35.92
CA ILE A 159 12.23 4.72 36.98
C ILE A 159 13.38 3.92 37.60
N LEU A 160 14.23 3.30 36.77
CA LEU A 160 15.39 2.54 37.26
C LEU A 160 16.40 3.38 38.02
N LEU A 161 16.51 4.65 37.65
CA LEU A 161 17.41 5.63 38.33
C LEU A 161 16.76 6.30 39.56
N GLY A 162 15.48 6.01 39.85
CA GLY A 162 14.75 6.69 40.93
C GLY A 162 14.49 8.18 40.68
N GLN A 163 14.53 8.63 39.44
CA GLN A 163 14.43 10.03 39.03
C GLN A 163 13.19 10.34 38.18
N TYR A 164 12.20 9.49 38.22
CA TYR A 164 11.00 9.62 37.35
C TYR A 164 10.32 10.98 37.49
N ASP A 165 10.06 11.43 38.74
CA ASP A 165 9.40 12.72 38.99
C ASP A 165 10.23 13.93 38.51
N VAL A 166 11.56 13.82 38.58
CA VAL A 166 12.46 14.88 38.09
C VAL A 166 12.35 15.00 36.55
N TRP A 167 12.35 13.88 35.86
CA TRP A 167 12.23 13.85 34.39
C TRP A 167 10.88 14.37 33.92
N ILE A 168 9.78 13.95 34.57
CA ILE A 168 8.45 14.43 34.25
C ILE A 168 8.36 15.93 34.41
N ARG A 169 8.80 16.48 35.58
CA ARG A 169 8.78 17.93 35.82
C ARG A 169 9.68 18.72 34.87
N ALA A 170 10.82 18.14 34.46
CA ALA A 170 11.75 18.80 33.53
C ALA A 170 11.23 18.88 32.09
N GLY A 171 10.49 17.88 31.64
CA GLY A 171 10.14 17.72 30.20
C GLY A 171 8.66 17.77 29.86
N MET A 172 7.75 17.61 30.85
CA MET A 172 6.31 17.66 30.60
C MET A 172 5.87 19.08 30.23
N ASP A 173 4.93 19.17 29.30
CA ASP A 173 4.37 20.46 28.90
C ASP A 173 3.46 21.06 30.00
N SER A 174 3.45 22.35 30.04
CA SER A 174 2.56 23.14 30.86
C SER A 174 2.36 24.48 30.16
N ARG A 175 1.11 24.89 30.02
CA ARG A 175 0.77 26.15 29.35
C ARG A 175 1.55 27.34 29.88
N GLU A 176 1.73 27.41 31.22
CA GLU A 176 2.46 28.48 31.87
C GLU A 176 3.97 28.46 31.53
N LEU A 177 4.57 27.28 31.51
CA LEU A 177 5.99 27.12 31.20
C LEU A 177 6.28 27.34 29.72
N VAL A 178 5.42 26.82 28.84
CA VAL A 178 5.60 26.96 27.40
C VAL A 178 5.36 28.38 26.93
N PHE A 179 4.20 28.97 27.25
CA PHE A 179 3.83 30.30 26.74
C PHE A 179 4.21 31.44 27.66
N GLY A 180 4.23 31.23 28.99
CA GLY A 180 4.60 32.27 29.96
C GLY A 180 6.10 32.44 30.14
N GLN A 181 6.86 31.33 30.09
CA GLN A 181 8.32 31.34 30.31
C GLN A 181 9.12 31.02 29.05
N GLY A 182 8.47 30.81 27.91
CA GLY A 182 9.13 30.56 26.63
C GLY A 182 9.83 29.18 26.50
N GLN A 183 9.46 28.19 27.34
CA GLN A 183 10.08 26.86 27.34
C GLN A 183 9.49 25.95 26.23
N ILE A 184 9.61 26.39 24.96
CA ILE A 184 9.01 25.76 23.79
C ILE A 184 9.51 24.31 23.58
N TYR A 185 10.72 23.98 24.04
CA TYR A 185 11.27 22.62 23.94
C TYR A 185 10.36 21.57 24.61
N ARG A 186 9.52 21.96 25.55
CA ARG A 186 8.58 21.07 26.25
C ARG A 186 7.52 20.49 25.33
N LEU A 187 7.12 21.19 24.27
CA LEU A 187 6.22 20.66 23.25
C LEU A 187 6.81 19.42 22.56
N PHE A 188 8.13 19.39 22.43
CA PHE A 188 8.82 18.24 21.84
C PHE A 188 9.10 17.15 22.88
N THR A 189 9.58 17.51 24.07
CA THR A 189 9.95 16.51 25.08
C THR A 189 8.74 15.79 25.67
N SER A 190 7.60 16.49 25.82
CA SER A 190 6.36 15.91 26.33
C SER A 190 5.84 14.75 25.49
N MET A 191 6.11 14.74 24.18
CA MET A 191 5.71 13.65 23.28
C MET A 191 6.26 12.28 23.70
N PHE A 192 7.39 12.26 24.41
CA PHE A 192 8.09 11.03 24.82
C PHE A 192 7.89 10.71 26.32
N LEU A 193 7.20 11.59 27.05
CA LEU A 193 6.95 11.40 28.48
C LEU A 193 5.56 10.85 28.73
N HIS A 194 5.47 9.89 29.62
CA HIS A 194 4.23 9.19 29.92
C HIS A 194 3.95 9.24 31.44
N GLY A 195 2.75 9.68 31.80
CA GLY A 195 2.35 9.88 33.19
C GLY A 195 2.04 8.58 33.96
N GLY A 196 2.15 7.41 33.31
CA GLY A 196 1.92 6.12 33.94
C GLY A 196 1.93 4.97 32.95
N TRP A 197 1.85 3.75 33.48
CA TRP A 197 1.89 2.51 32.69
C TRP A 197 0.78 2.39 31.67
N ASP A 198 -0.45 2.67 32.06
CA ASP A 198 -1.61 2.54 31.15
C ASP A 198 -1.49 3.49 29.98
N HIS A 199 -0.99 4.71 30.24
CA HIS A 199 -0.78 5.71 29.19
C HIS A 199 0.32 5.27 28.22
N LEU A 200 1.46 4.79 28.73
CA LEU A 200 2.53 4.24 27.88
C LEU A 200 2.04 3.07 27.05
N LEU A 201 1.38 2.09 27.68
CA LEU A 201 0.94 0.87 26.99
C LEU A 201 -0.04 1.18 25.86
N ASN A 202 -1.04 2.01 26.12
CA ASN A 202 -2.02 2.40 25.12
C ASN A 202 -1.37 3.14 23.94
N ASN A 203 -0.45 4.08 24.21
CA ASN A 203 0.24 4.82 23.17
C ASN A 203 1.16 3.90 22.35
N MET A 204 1.88 2.97 22.98
CA MET A 204 2.74 2.02 22.27
C MET A 204 1.92 1.04 21.43
N LEU A 205 0.75 0.61 21.89
CA LEU A 205 -0.14 -0.26 21.12
C LEU A 205 -0.64 0.48 19.87
N VAL A 206 -1.15 1.69 20.01
CA VAL A 206 -1.63 2.51 18.89
C VAL A 206 -0.48 2.81 17.91
N LEU A 207 0.70 3.20 18.45
CA LEU A 207 1.88 3.49 17.64
C LEU A 207 2.35 2.24 16.88
N ALA A 208 2.34 1.06 17.51
CA ALA A 208 2.71 -0.19 16.86
C ALA A 208 1.74 -0.54 15.72
N VAL A 209 0.42 -0.52 16.01
CA VAL A 209 -0.60 -0.89 15.02
C VAL A 209 -0.60 0.09 13.84
N LEU A 210 -0.73 1.38 14.12
CA LEU A 210 -0.78 2.40 13.06
C LEU A 210 0.57 2.57 12.37
N GLY A 211 1.67 2.52 13.11
CA GLY A 211 3.01 2.69 12.55
C GLY A 211 3.42 1.56 11.64
N MET A 212 3.17 0.31 12.02
CA MET A 212 3.42 -0.85 11.14
C MET A 212 2.61 -0.79 9.84
N TYR A 213 1.47 -0.10 9.84
CA TYR A 213 0.65 0.07 8.66
C TYR A 213 1.02 1.31 7.85
N LEU A 214 1.19 2.46 8.50
CA LEU A 214 1.40 3.76 7.83
C LEU A 214 2.84 4.01 7.38
N GLU A 215 3.84 3.62 8.19
CA GLU A 215 5.24 3.88 7.86
C GLU A 215 5.64 3.24 6.52
N PRO A 216 5.29 1.99 6.26
CA PRO A 216 5.59 1.39 4.99
C PRO A 216 4.87 2.04 3.79
N VAL A 217 3.67 2.58 3.97
CA VAL A 217 2.89 3.25 2.92
C VAL A 217 3.44 4.65 2.62
N LEU A 218 3.75 5.42 3.66
CA LEU A 218 4.19 6.81 3.55
C LEU A 218 5.70 6.96 3.30
N GLY A 219 6.47 5.92 3.67
CA GLY A 219 7.93 5.96 3.74
C GLY A 219 8.43 6.64 5.02
N HIS A 220 9.64 6.26 5.45
CA HIS A 220 10.23 6.65 6.74
C HIS A 220 10.21 8.17 7.00
N LEU A 221 10.62 8.96 6.01
CA LEU A 221 10.79 10.41 6.20
C LEU A 221 9.45 11.15 6.38
N ARG A 222 8.45 10.82 5.54
CA ARG A 222 7.11 11.43 5.62
C ARG A 222 6.39 10.99 6.89
N TYR A 223 6.49 9.71 7.24
CA TYR A 223 5.93 9.17 8.47
C TYR A 223 6.50 9.85 9.70
N THR A 224 7.84 10.00 9.78
CA THR A 224 8.51 10.74 10.88
C THR A 224 8.01 12.18 10.97
N GLY A 225 7.91 12.88 9.83
CA GLY A 225 7.39 14.25 9.78
C GLY A 225 5.97 14.37 10.33
N ILE A 226 5.07 13.47 9.92
CA ILE A 226 3.68 13.43 10.40
C ILE A 226 3.64 13.14 11.90
N TYR A 227 4.40 12.15 12.38
CA TYR A 227 4.48 11.83 13.81
C TYR A 227 4.90 13.03 14.66
N LEU A 228 5.99 13.71 14.28
CA LEU A 228 6.49 14.87 15.01
C LEU A 228 5.52 16.05 14.99
N LEU A 229 4.94 16.36 13.81
CA LEU A 229 3.99 17.46 13.69
C LEU A 229 2.69 17.20 14.46
N SER A 230 2.17 15.98 14.42
CA SER A 230 0.97 15.62 15.19
C SER A 230 1.23 15.62 16.69
N GLY A 231 2.41 15.18 17.13
CA GLY A 231 2.78 15.21 18.54
C GLY A 231 2.93 16.64 19.09
N ILE A 232 3.61 17.53 18.36
CA ILE A 232 3.71 18.95 18.72
C ILE A 232 2.34 19.63 18.73
N GLY A 233 1.45 19.26 17.80
CA GLY A 233 0.08 19.83 17.73
C GLY A 233 -0.87 19.31 18.82
N ALA A 234 -0.52 18.20 19.48
CA ALA A 234 -1.31 17.58 20.56
C ALA A 234 -0.81 17.97 21.97
N ALA A 235 0.37 18.59 22.08
CA ALA A 235 0.98 19.08 23.31
C ALA A 235 0.45 20.53 23.73
#